data_82c0e293a42d46c853758d9806ac7e9f
#
_entry.id   82c0e293a42d46c853758d9806ac7e9f
#
_cell.length_a   1.000
_cell.length_b   1.000
_cell.length_c   1.000
_cell.angle_alpha   90.00
_cell.angle_beta   90.00
_cell.angle_gamma   90.00
#
_symmetry.space_group_name_H-M   'P 1'
#
loop_
_entity.id
_entity.type
_entity.pdbx_description
1 polymer ?
#
loop_
_entity_poly.entity_id
_entity_poly.type
_entity_poly.pdbx_seq_one_letter_code
_entity_poly.pdbx_strand_id
1 'polypeptide(L)'
;MDKKLVGLMLIFLLSFGLFTMATVFNKPLTRFTRAKEELIPSSQSSMLFAWPLTAKADGNQQVEINVFVRNSKNIPLENKKIVLTSSLGTLKENNIATDKGGKATFHLVSNTAGIANVTALIDNQVEIKQQLTIKFE
;
A
#
# COMPACT_ATOMS: atom_id res chain seq x y z
N MET A 1 58.63 -29.30 1.32
CA MET A 1 57.44 -28.70 1.93
C MET A 1 56.62 -29.78 2.60
N ASP A 2 56.30 -29.59 3.85
CA ASP A 2 55.61 -30.62 4.64
C ASP A 2 54.16 -30.77 4.14
N LYS A 3 53.79 -31.99 3.69
CA LYS A 3 52.47 -32.27 3.12
C LYS A 3 51.33 -31.92 4.08
N LYS A 4 51.60 -32.01 5.39
CA LYS A 4 50.66 -31.62 6.45
C LYS A 4 50.43 -30.09 6.50
N LEU A 5 51.46 -29.31 6.27
CA LEU A 5 51.39 -27.83 6.26
C LEU A 5 50.62 -27.33 5.04
N VAL A 6 50.81 -27.96 3.86
CA VAL A 6 50.06 -27.65 2.66
C VAL A 6 48.55 -27.97 2.80
N GLY A 7 48.25 -29.13 3.44
CA GLY A 7 46.87 -29.50 3.72
C GLY A 7 46.16 -28.52 4.63
N LEU A 8 46.85 -28.05 5.70
CA LEU A 8 46.29 -27.09 6.65
C LEU A 8 46.05 -25.71 6.00
N MET A 9 46.96 -25.29 5.12
CA MET A 9 46.82 -24.03 4.38
C MET A 9 45.63 -24.06 3.40
N LEU A 10 45.39 -25.22 2.71
CA LEU A 10 44.24 -25.40 1.84
C LEU A 10 42.91 -25.35 2.62
N ILE A 11 42.83 -26.00 3.77
CA ILE A 11 41.63 -25.98 4.62
C ILE A 11 41.36 -24.56 5.11
N PHE A 12 42.37 -23.79 5.52
CA PHE A 12 42.25 -22.42 5.92
C PHE A 12 41.72 -21.52 4.79
N LEU A 13 42.27 -21.62 3.58
CA LEU A 13 41.82 -20.87 2.41
C LEU A 13 40.38 -21.20 2.03
N LEU A 14 39.99 -22.48 2.11
CA LEU A 14 38.63 -22.93 1.83
C LEU A 14 37.63 -22.36 2.86
N SER A 15 37.95 -22.42 4.18
CA SER A 15 37.10 -21.90 5.22
C SER A 15 36.99 -20.37 5.16
N PHE A 16 38.09 -19.69 4.86
CA PHE A 16 38.10 -18.22 4.69
C PHE A 16 37.30 -17.80 3.46
N GLY A 17 37.41 -18.55 2.33
CA GLY A 17 36.61 -18.31 1.14
C GLY A 17 35.10 -18.48 1.39
N LEU A 18 34.69 -19.54 2.09
CA LEU A 18 33.29 -19.76 2.50
C LEU A 18 32.78 -18.65 3.44
N PHE A 19 33.59 -18.21 4.39
CA PHE A 19 33.23 -17.12 5.31
C PHE A 19 33.05 -15.79 4.57
N THR A 20 33.99 -15.43 3.68
CA THR A 20 33.87 -14.21 2.87
C THR A 20 32.68 -14.26 1.94
N MET A 21 32.40 -15.39 1.33
CA MET A 21 31.23 -15.62 0.48
C MET A 21 29.93 -15.41 1.29
N ALA A 22 29.83 -16.01 2.47
CA ALA A 22 28.67 -15.86 3.36
C ALA A 22 28.45 -14.43 3.84
N THR A 23 29.52 -13.69 4.17
CA THR A 23 29.41 -12.31 4.68
C THR A 23 29.13 -11.28 3.58
N VAL A 24 29.67 -11.48 2.37
CA VAL A 24 29.49 -10.54 1.24
C VAL A 24 28.16 -10.75 0.53
N PHE A 25 27.75 -12.01 0.34
CA PHE A 25 26.50 -12.32 -0.38
C PHE A 25 25.24 -12.23 0.46
N ASN A 26 25.31 -12.30 1.80
CA ASN A 26 24.12 -12.13 2.65
C ASN A 26 23.64 -10.66 2.78
N LYS A 27 24.50 -9.67 2.53
CA LYS A 27 24.11 -8.24 2.64
C LYS A 27 23.16 -7.72 1.54
N PRO A 28 23.27 -8.11 0.27
CA PRO A 28 22.34 -7.61 -0.74
C PRO A 28 20.93 -8.22 -0.64
N LEU A 29 20.79 -9.47 -0.21
CA LEU A 29 19.47 -10.12 -0.13
C LEU A 29 18.55 -9.48 0.92
N THR A 30 19.08 -9.05 2.06
CA THR A 30 18.30 -8.36 3.09
C THR A 30 17.84 -6.96 2.67
N ARG A 31 18.57 -6.28 1.79
CA ARG A 31 18.14 -4.97 1.23
C ARG A 31 16.99 -5.11 0.23
N PHE A 32 17.03 -6.14 -0.62
CA PHE A 32 15.97 -6.38 -1.60
C PHE A 32 14.65 -6.81 -0.94
N THR A 33 14.67 -7.62 0.11
CA THR A 33 13.48 -8.01 0.87
C THR A 33 12.89 -6.83 1.63
N ARG A 34 13.71 -5.98 2.26
CA ARG A 34 13.26 -4.78 2.95
C ARG A 34 12.61 -3.74 2.02
N ALA A 35 13.20 -3.49 0.86
CA ALA A 35 12.63 -2.56 -0.13
C ALA A 35 11.28 -3.05 -0.66
N LYS A 36 11.08 -4.37 -0.79
CA LYS A 36 9.83 -4.95 -1.24
C LYS A 36 8.73 -4.85 -0.17
N GLU A 37 9.05 -5.04 1.11
CA GLU A 37 8.09 -4.87 2.22
C GLU A 37 7.64 -3.40 2.38
N GLU A 38 8.49 -2.44 2.10
CA GLU A 38 8.15 -1.02 2.19
C GLU A 38 7.14 -0.56 1.14
N LEU A 39 6.97 -1.29 0.04
CA LEU A 39 6.05 -0.99 -1.06
C LEU A 39 4.69 -1.69 -0.94
N ILE A 40 4.49 -2.57 0.04
CA ILE A 40 3.24 -3.32 0.23
C ILE A 40 2.24 -2.46 1.01
N PRO A 41 1.04 -2.18 0.45
CA PRO A 41 0.01 -1.44 1.17
C PRO A 41 -0.55 -2.26 2.34
N SER A 42 -0.85 -1.57 3.44
CA SER A 42 -1.45 -2.14 4.63
C SER A 42 -2.94 -1.81 4.70
N SER A 43 -3.79 -2.81 4.75
CA SER A 43 -5.23 -2.68 4.94
C SER A 43 -5.60 -1.95 6.25
N GLN A 44 -4.78 -2.09 7.29
CA GLN A 44 -5.03 -1.50 8.62
C GLN A 44 -4.49 -0.08 8.77
N SER A 45 -3.38 0.24 8.06
CA SER A 45 -2.74 1.56 8.14
C SER A 45 -3.25 2.54 7.08
N SER A 46 -3.94 2.01 6.05
CA SER A 46 -4.62 2.82 5.04
C SER A 46 -6.00 3.22 5.52
N MET A 47 -6.47 4.42 5.14
CA MET A 47 -7.71 4.99 5.68
C MET A 47 -8.47 5.80 4.64
N LEU A 48 -9.80 5.93 4.90
CA LEU A 48 -10.77 6.66 4.11
C LEU A 48 -11.35 7.82 4.92
N PHE A 49 -11.46 8.99 4.32
CA PHE A 49 -12.15 10.15 4.89
C PHE A 49 -13.09 10.75 3.86
N ALA A 50 -14.27 11.20 4.29
CA ALA A 50 -15.18 11.94 3.45
C ALA A 50 -15.61 13.24 4.10
N TRP A 51 -15.85 14.25 3.26
CA TRP A 51 -16.44 15.52 3.67
C TRP A 51 -17.29 16.12 2.54
N PRO A 52 -18.53 16.54 2.84
CA PRO A 52 -19.29 16.32 4.09
C PRO A 52 -19.77 14.86 4.22
N LEU A 53 -20.12 14.41 5.43
CA LEU A 53 -20.73 13.08 5.66
C LEU A 53 -22.22 13.04 5.39
N THR A 54 -22.86 14.20 5.22
CA THR A 54 -24.25 14.36 4.81
C THR A 54 -24.30 15.34 3.64
N ALA A 55 -24.97 14.96 2.57
CA ALA A 55 -25.11 15.75 1.35
C ALA A 55 -26.54 15.64 0.80
N LYS A 56 -26.96 16.63 -0.03
CA LYS A 56 -28.24 16.59 -0.71
C LYS A 56 -28.24 15.56 -1.83
N ALA A 57 -29.36 14.87 -1.98
CA ALA A 57 -29.60 13.92 -3.06
C ALA A 57 -30.11 14.63 -4.33
N ASP A 58 -29.44 15.70 -4.76
CA ASP A 58 -29.82 16.52 -5.92
C ASP A 58 -28.91 16.27 -7.16
N GLY A 59 -27.96 15.35 -7.05
CA GLY A 59 -27.00 15.02 -8.10
C GLY A 59 -25.91 16.06 -8.33
N ASN A 60 -25.97 17.21 -7.64
CA ASN A 60 -25.03 18.32 -7.81
C ASN A 60 -24.05 18.42 -6.63
N GLN A 61 -24.56 18.20 -5.41
CA GLN A 61 -23.71 18.28 -4.23
C GLN A 61 -22.75 17.11 -4.17
N GLN A 62 -21.46 17.43 -4.23
CA GLN A 62 -20.37 16.45 -4.21
C GLN A 62 -19.90 16.18 -2.80
N VAL A 63 -19.62 14.93 -2.51
CA VAL A 63 -18.87 14.51 -1.33
C VAL A 63 -17.46 14.16 -1.76
N GLU A 64 -16.48 14.87 -1.21
CA GLU A 64 -15.06 14.56 -1.43
C GLU A 64 -14.64 13.38 -0.56
N ILE A 65 -14.06 12.35 -1.17
CA ILE A 65 -13.56 11.17 -0.48
C ILE A 65 -12.05 11.10 -0.68
N ASN A 66 -11.32 11.17 0.40
CA ASN A 66 -9.86 11.08 0.43
C ASN A 66 -9.42 9.70 0.92
N VAL A 67 -8.63 9.01 0.11
CA VAL A 67 -8.01 7.73 0.43
C VAL A 67 -6.54 7.95 0.71
N PHE A 68 -6.06 7.49 1.85
CA PHE A 68 -4.64 7.53 2.20
C PHE A 68 -4.10 6.11 2.26
N VAL A 69 -3.12 5.81 1.42
CA VAL A 69 -2.48 4.50 1.34
C VAL A 69 -1.15 4.53 2.05
N ARG A 70 -0.99 3.62 3.00
CA ARG A 70 0.23 3.49 3.81
C ARG A 70 0.65 2.02 3.92
N ASN A 71 1.93 1.80 4.16
CA ASN A 71 2.43 0.47 4.51
C ASN A 71 2.25 0.17 6.02
N SER A 72 2.68 -1.01 6.47
CA SER A 72 2.62 -1.42 7.89
C SER A 72 3.43 -0.53 8.85
N LYS A 73 4.36 0.27 8.32
CA LYS A 73 5.19 1.23 9.09
C LYS A 73 4.64 2.66 9.02
N ASN A 74 3.39 2.85 8.54
CA ASN A 74 2.76 4.17 8.32
C ASN A 74 3.46 5.07 7.28
N ILE A 75 4.30 4.52 6.41
CA ILE A 75 4.93 5.27 5.32
C ILE A 75 3.92 5.40 4.18
N PRO A 76 3.68 6.62 3.64
CA PRO A 76 2.79 6.82 2.50
C PRO A 76 3.33 6.13 1.25
N LEU A 77 2.42 5.56 0.45
CA LEU A 77 2.76 4.85 -0.78
C LEU A 77 2.24 5.59 -2.01
N GLU A 78 3.16 6.05 -2.85
CA GLU A 78 2.91 6.70 -4.14
C GLU A 78 2.59 5.67 -5.23
N ASN A 79 1.87 6.12 -6.28
CA ASN A 79 1.55 5.33 -7.47
C ASN A 79 0.77 4.03 -7.21
N LYS A 80 -0.03 4.00 -6.14
CA LYS A 80 -0.94 2.90 -5.85
C LYS A 80 -2.29 3.14 -6.51
N LYS A 81 -2.74 2.21 -7.34
CA LYS A 81 -4.03 2.31 -8.01
C LYS A 81 -5.16 2.06 -7.01
N ILE A 82 -6.06 3.02 -6.85
CA ILE A 82 -7.22 2.91 -5.97
C ILE A 82 -8.48 2.76 -6.81
N VAL A 83 -9.27 1.76 -6.48
CA VAL A 83 -10.62 1.56 -6.98
C VAL A 83 -11.58 1.73 -5.83
N LEU A 84 -12.49 2.72 -5.95
CA LEU A 84 -13.57 2.95 -4.99
C LEU A 84 -14.84 2.26 -5.46
N THR A 85 -15.60 1.72 -4.50
CA THR A 85 -16.94 1.19 -4.73
C THR A 85 -17.91 1.83 -3.74
N SER A 86 -19.06 2.27 -4.21
CA SER A 86 -20.15 2.80 -3.38
C SER A 86 -21.45 2.02 -3.62
N SER A 87 -22.20 1.76 -2.56
CA SER A 87 -23.51 1.10 -2.66
C SER A 87 -24.61 2.02 -3.17
N LEU A 88 -24.42 3.34 -3.12
CA LEU A 88 -25.37 4.37 -3.57
C LEU A 88 -24.63 5.52 -4.21
N GLY A 89 -25.24 6.15 -5.21
CA GLY A 89 -24.68 7.29 -5.93
C GLY A 89 -23.71 6.90 -7.04
N THR A 90 -23.09 7.90 -7.63
CA THR A 90 -22.16 7.77 -8.76
C THR A 90 -20.84 8.42 -8.43
N LEU A 91 -19.75 7.67 -8.57
CA LEU A 91 -18.39 8.19 -8.48
C LEU A 91 -18.03 8.90 -9.80
N LYS A 92 -17.45 10.09 -9.70
CA LYS A 92 -16.96 10.82 -10.89
C LYS A 92 -15.68 10.20 -11.45
N GLU A 93 -14.86 9.65 -10.57
CA GLU A 93 -13.62 8.99 -10.91
C GLU A 93 -13.73 7.48 -10.62
N ASN A 94 -13.32 6.65 -11.57
CA ASN A 94 -13.38 5.20 -11.40
C ASN A 94 -12.13 4.61 -10.75
N ASN A 95 -10.97 5.19 -11.05
CA ASN A 95 -9.70 4.78 -10.46
C ASN A 95 -8.70 5.94 -10.48
N ILE A 96 -7.95 6.09 -9.41
CA ILE A 96 -6.91 7.14 -9.27
C ILE A 96 -5.67 6.48 -8.67
N ALA A 97 -4.49 6.93 -9.13
CA ALA A 97 -3.22 6.58 -8.50
C ALA A 97 -2.92 7.56 -7.36
N THR A 98 -2.36 7.06 -6.26
CA THR A 98 -1.94 7.90 -5.14
C THR A 98 -0.77 8.81 -5.51
N ASP A 99 -0.78 10.01 -4.96
CA ASP A 99 0.31 10.99 -5.06
C ASP A 99 1.51 10.64 -4.14
N LYS A 100 2.52 11.53 -4.09
CA LYS A 100 3.71 11.38 -3.22
C LYS A 100 3.37 11.29 -1.73
N GLY A 101 2.23 11.82 -1.31
CA GLY A 101 1.72 11.73 0.06
C GLY A 101 0.89 10.46 0.31
N GLY A 102 0.76 9.58 -0.68
CA GLY A 102 -0.09 8.40 -0.63
C GLY A 102 -1.58 8.72 -0.70
N LYS A 103 -1.96 9.93 -1.16
CA LYS A 103 -3.36 10.40 -1.22
C LYS A 103 -3.95 10.21 -2.62
N ALA A 104 -5.20 9.76 -2.66
CA ALA A 104 -6.07 9.80 -3.85
C ALA A 104 -7.42 10.43 -3.47
N THR A 105 -7.96 11.31 -4.32
CA THR A 105 -9.21 12.05 -4.05
C THR A 105 -10.27 11.68 -5.07
N PHE A 106 -11.46 11.34 -4.59
CA PHE A 106 -12.64 10.96 -5.38
C PHE A 106 -13.82 11.85 -5.02
N HIS A 107 -14.80 11.92 -5.93
CA HIS A 107 -16.03 12.67 -5.71
C HIS A 107 -17.24 11.76 -5.92
N LEU A 108 -18.12 11.71 -4.93
CA LEU A 108 -19.38 10.96 -4.96
C LEU A 108 -20.56 11.93 -5.01
N VAL A 109 -21.52 11.67 -5.88
CA VAL A 109 -22.80 12.38 -5.98
C VAL A 109 -23.95 11.37 -5.95
N SER A 110 -25.14 11.79 -5.50
CA SER A 110 -26.33 10.95 -5.58
C SER A 110 -27.56 11.76 -5.94
N ASN A 111 -28.44 11.20 -6.78
CA ASN A 111 -29.79 11.70 -7.06
C ASN A 111 -30.85 11.02 -6.18
N THR A 112 -30.45 10.07 -5.34
CA THR A 112 -31.34 9.27 -4.50
C THR A 112 -30.93 9.43 -3.07
N ALA A 113 -31.88 9.73 -2.20
CA ALA A 113 -31.68 9.77 -0.75
C ALA A 113 -31.42 8.38 -0.20
N GLY A 114 -30.53 8.26 0.77
CA GLY A 114 -30.18 6.98 1.39
C GLY A 114 -28.78 7.00 1.99
N ILE A 115 -28.30 5.81 2.32
CA ILE A 115 -26.97 5.59 2.91
C ILE A 115 -26.05 4.94 1.89
N ALA A 116 -24.97 5.61 1.57
CA ALA A 116 -23.89 5.09 0.74
C ALA A 116 -22.80 4.47 1.63
N ASN A 117 -22.53 3.19 1.46
CA ASN A 117 -21.37 2.53 2.04
C ASN A 117 -20.25 2.49 1.00
N VAL A 118 -19.10 3.04 1.37
CA VAL A 118 -17.95 3.17 0.47
C VAL A 118 -16.81 2.28 0.96
N THR A 119 -16.26 1.50 0.04
CA THR A 119 -15.08 0.66 0.24
C THR A 119 -14.01 1.00 -0.79
N ALA A 120 -12.75 0.75 -0.46
CA ALA A 120 -11.62 1.01 -1.34
C ALA A 120 -10.72 -0.21 -1.49
N LEU A 121 -10.32 -0.49 -2.72
CA LEU A 121 -9.40 -1.56 -3.08
C LEU A 121 -8.12 -0.97 -3.65
N ILE A 122 -6.97 -1.38 -3.11
CA ILE A 122 -5.64 -0.93 -3.50
C ILE A 122 -5.03 -1.98 -4.41
N ASP A 123 -4.53 -1.58 -5.60
CA ASP A 123 -3.88 -2.43 -6.61
C ASP A 123 -4.71 -3.69 -6.97
N ASN A 124 -6.05 -3.63 -6.83
CA ASN A 124 -7.00 -4.74 -7.00
C ASN A 124 -6.74 -5.96 -6.08
N GLN A 125 -6.03 -5.79 -4.97
CA GLN A 125 -5.62 -6.89 -4.09
C GLN A 125 -5.88 -6.62 -2.61
N VAL A 126 -5.66 -5.39 -2.14
CA VAL A 126 -5.75 -5.06 -0.72
C VAL A 126 -6.95 -4.17 -0.46
N GLU A 127 -7.97 -4.69 0.22
CA GLU A 127 -9.13 -3.91 0.67
C GLU A 127 -8.79 -3.15 1.94
N ILE A 128 -9.16 -1.86 2.01
CA ILE A 128 -9.01 -1.05 3.23
C ILE A 128 -10.06 -1.53 4.23
N LYS A 129 -9.62 -1.86 5.44
CA LYS A 129 -10.50 -2.42 6.48
C LYS A 129 -11.57 -1.44 6.97
N GLN A 130 -11.29 -0.15 6.89
CA GLN A 130 -12.23 0.89 7.29
C GLN A 130 -13.35 1.02 6.25
N GLN A 131 -14.60 0.97 6.71
CA GLN A 131 -15.78 1.31 5.91
C GLN A 131 -16.19 2.75 6.18
N LEU A 132 -16.59 3.45 5.14
CA LEU A 132 -17.06 4.83 5.21
C LEU A 132 -18.54 4.89 4.85
N THR A 133 -19.32 5.59 5.67
CA THR A 133 -20.77 5.77 5.48
C THR A 133 -21.08 7.24 5.22
N ILE A 134 -21.82 7.52 4.14
CA ILE A 134 -22.25 8.86 3.73
C ILE A 134 -23.78 8.85 3.62
N LYS A 135 -24.44 9.87 4.18
CA LYS A 135 -25.90 10.04 4.09
C LYS A 135 -26.26 11.04 2.99
N PHE A 136 -27.15 10.66 2.09
CA PHE A 136 -27.79 11.53 1.12
C PHE A 136 -29.25 11.77 1.52
N GLU A 137 -29.68 13.04 1.59
CA GLU A 137 -31.04 13.47 1.99
C GLU A 137 -31.63 14.53 1.04
#